data_c8f3b627e5cf544b1f53b04b1c4091de
#
_entry.id   c8f3b627e5cf544b1f53b04b1c4091de
#
_cell.length_a   1.000
_cell.length_b   1.000
_cell.length_c   1.000
_cell.angle_alpha   90.00
_cell.angle_beta   90.00
_cell.angle_gamma   90.00
#
_symmetry.space_group_name_H-M   'P 1'
#
loop_
_entity.id
_entity.type
_entity.pdbx_description
1 polymer ?
#
loop_
_entity_poly.entity_id
_entity_poly.type
_entity_poly.pdbx_seq_one_letter_code
_entity_poly.pdbx_strand_id
1 'polypeptide(L)'
;NIGHLLDHFMMLIFAKAAFDAGREFGLSYEEIIVYGTLGVVLFGAAAPLAGWLADKYSRAILITVYPFGLGLGSFLAAFSQSTEMLGLSLGILGFFAAIYHPVGIAMIVKRPGKVGLRLGINGVWGNMGVALAPILTGFLIAYADWRLGFLIPSIMCLLFGISQLFAFIEQDETEVKVDNTKNSKSSSVLTEGWQTVLLCLSIVT
;
A
#
# COMPACT_ATOMS: atom_id res chain seq x y z
N ASN A 1 2.19 -1.41 -9.35
CA ASN A 1 0.93 -0.84 -9.86
C ASN A 1 -0.23 -1.04 -8.88
N ILE A 2 -0.60 -2.28 -8.51
CA ILE A 2 -1.64 -2.51 -7.48
C ILE A 2 -1.27 -1.79 -6.18
N GLY A 3 -0.01 -1.84 -5.74
CA GLY A 3 0.46 -1.09 -4.60
C GLY A 3 0.17 0.41 -4.73
N HIS A 4 0.43 1.03 -5.88
CA HIS A 4 0.15 2.46 -6.10
C HIS A 4 -1.35 2.79 -6.04
N LEU A 5 -2.18 1.91 -6.60
CA LEU A 5 -3.63 2.04 -6.49
C LEU A 5 -4.06 1.99 -5.02
N LEU A 6 -3.61 0.96 -4.28
CA LEU A 6 -3.95 0.80 -2.86
C LEU A 6 -3.46 1.97 -2.03
N ASP A 7 -2.25 2.48 -2.28
CA ASP A 7 -1.68 3.62 -1.57
C ASP A 7 -2.60 4.85 -1.64
N HIS A 8 -2.92 5.30 -2.84
CA HIS A 8 -3.81 6.45 -3.02
C HIS A 8 -5.25 6.18 -2.58
N PHE A 9 -5.75 4.97 -2.85
CA PHE A 9 -7.09 4.58 -2.41
C PHE A 9 -7.23 4.69 -0.90
N MET A 10 -6.31 4.09 -0.15
CA MET A 10 -6.34 4.04 1.32
C MET A 10 -6.21 5.43 1.95
N MET A 11 -5.35 6.29 1.40
CA MET A 11 -5.17 7.66 1.88
C MET A 11 -6.42 8.52 1.72
N LEU A 12 -7.31 8.20 0.77
CA LEU A 12 -8.49 9.00 0.45
C LEU A 12 -9.81 8.47 1.01
N ILE A 13 -9.83 7.27 1.61
CA ILE A 13 -11.04 6.68 2.24
C ILE A 13 -11.64 7.66 3.23
N PHE A 14 -10.82 8.24 4.11
CA PHE A 14 -11.28 9.08 5.20
C PHE A 14 -12.00 10.33 4.71
N ALA A 15 -11.57 10.94 3.61
CA ALA A 15 -12.24 12.12 3.06
C ALA A 15 -13.73 11.86 2.73
N LYS A 16 -14.06 10.63 2.30
CA LYS A 16 -15.45 10.22 2.06
C LYS A 16 -16.15 9.74 3.33
N ALA A 17 -15.45 8.99 4.18
CA ALA A 17 -16.02 8.43 5.42
C ALA A 17 -16.24 9.48 6.52
N ALA A 18 -15.51 10.60 6.48
CA ALA A 18 -15.51 11.63 7.50
C ALA A 18 -16.90 12.20 7.80
N PHE A 19 -17.75 12.34 6.80
CA PHE A 19 -19.12 12.86 6.98
C PHE A 19 -19.95 11.96 7.91
N ASP A 20 -19.94 10.65 7.67
CA ASP A 20 -20.72 9.70 8.44
C ASP A 20 -20.08 9.42 9.81
N ALA A 21 -18.74 9.36 9.86
CA ALA A 21 -17.99 9.27 11.12
C ALA A 21 -18.21 10.51 12.00
N GLY A 22 -18.20 11.71 11.42
CA GLY A 22 -18.50 12.95 12.15
C GLY A 22 -19.87 12.93 12.78
N ARG A 23 -20.90 12.49 12.06
CA ARG A 23 -22.27 12.36 12.59
C ARG A 23 -22.33 11.43 13.80
N GLU A 24 -21.60 10.31 13.77
CA GLU A 24 -21.56 9.37 14.89
C GLU A 24 -20.87 9.97 16.13
N PHE A 25 -19.78 10.70 15.93
CA PHE A 25 -19.04 11.35 17.02
C PHE A 25 -19.61 12.72 17.43
N GLY A 26 -20.73 13.16 16.81
CA GLY A 26 -21.35 14.45 17.11
C GLY A 26 -20.57 15.67 16.63
N LEU A 27 -19.77 15.49 15.56
CA LEU A 27 -18.91 16.53 14.96
C LEU A 27 -19.39 16.88 13.54
N SER A 28 -19.18 18.13 13.15
CA SER A 28 -19.31 18.56 11.76
C SER A 28 -18.21 17.95 10.87
N TYR A 29 -18.39 18.03 9.56
CA TYR A 29 -17.36 17.56 8.63
C TYR A 29 -16.04 18.31 8.80
N GLU A 30 -16.10 19.61 9.02
CA GLU A 30 -14.94 20.49 9.22
C GLU A 30 -14.17 20.14 10.49
N GLU A 31 -14.86 19.70 11.53
CA GLU A 31 -14.24 19.30 12.79
C GLU A 31 -13.61 17.92 12.69
N ILE A 32 -14.32 16.93 12.12
CA ILE A 32 -13.82 15.56 12.04
C ILE A 32 -12.66 15.40 11.04
N ILE A 33 -12.65 16.16 9.93
CA ILE A 33 -11.62 16.02 8.89
C ILE A 33 -10.21 16.36 9.40
N VAL A 34 -10.11 17.19 10.44
CA VAL A 34 -8.84 17.56 11.08
C VAL A 34 -8.12 16.35 11.66
N TYR A 35 -8.84 15.33 12.12
CA TYR A 35 -8.24 14.10 12.65
C TYR A 35 -7.50 13.29 11.58
N GLY A 36 -7.77 13.53 10.29
CA GLY A 36 -6.98 12.98 9.18
C GLY A 36 -5.62 13.64 8.96
N THR A 37 -5.40 14.81 9.56
CA THR A 37 -4.16 15.60 9.35
C THR A 37 -2.91 14.82 9.76
N LEU A 38 -2.96 14.06 10.87
CA LEU A 38 -1.83 13.24 11.31
C LEU A 38 -1.40 12.23 10.22
N GLY A 39 -2.36 11.59 9.55
CA GLY A 39 -2.09 10.67 8.45
C GLY A 39 -1.38 11.35 7.28
N VAL A 40 -1.89 12.52 6.86
CA VAL A 40 -1.30 13.29 5.75
C VAL A 40 0.10 13.80 6.10
N VAL A 41 0.29 14.30 7.33
CA VAL A 41 1.60 14.77 7.80
C VAL A 41 2.61 13.63 7.84
N LEU A 42 2.24 12.47 8.41
CA LEU A 42 3.13 11.31 8.48
C LEU A 42 3.41 10.70 7.10
N PHE A 43 2.45 10.71 6.18
CA PHE A 43 2.67 10.32 4.79
C PHE A 43 3.81 11.12 4.14
N GLY A 44 3.83 12.44 4.31
CA GLY A 44 4.91 13.28 3.79
C GLY A 44 6.20 13.18 4.60
N ALA A 45 6.11 13.30 5.94
CA ALA A 45 7.26 13.37 6.83
C ALA A 45 8.05 12.06 6.94
N ALA A 46 7.39 10.90 6.82
CA ALA A 46 8.06 9.60 6.88
C ALA A 46 8.67 9.15 5.53
N ALA A 47 8.34 9.80 4.41
CA ALA A 47 8.87 9.43 3.09
C ALA A 47 10.42 9.50 3.01
N PRO A 48 11.11 10.53 3.52
CA PRO A 48 12.58 10.54 3.56
C PRO A 48 13.16 9.39 4.39
N LEU A 49 12.53 9.03 5.53
CA LEU A 49 12.92 7.90 6.35
C LEU A 49 12.76 6.59 5.58
N ALA A 50 11.64 6.40 4.89
CA ALA A 50 11.40 5.22 4.06
C ALA A 50 12.44 5.09 2.93
N GLY A 51 12.80 6.19 2.27
CA GLY A 51 13.87 6.23 1.28
C GLY A 51 15.23 5.82 1.85
N TRP A 52 15.61 6.37 2.99
CA TRP A 52 16.85 6.02 3.69
C TRP A 52 16.88 4.55 4.11
N LEU A 53 15.79 4.04 4.66
CA LEU A 53 15.67 2.61 5.02
C LEU A 53 15.80 1.72 3.78
N ALA A 54 15.20 2.11 2.65
CA ALA A 54 15.27 1.39 1.39
C ALA A 54 16.69 1.34 0.79
N ASP A 55 17.50 2.36 1.03
CA ASP A 55 18.90 2.37 0.60
C ASP A 55 19.81 1.60 1.54
N LYS A 56 19.50 1.57 2.85
CA LYS A 56 20.28 0.88 3.86
C LYS A 56 19.98 -0.62 3.99
N TYR A 57 18.70 -0.98 3.78
CA TYR A 57 18.20 -2.35 3.91
C TYR A 57 17.70 -2.86 2.55
N SER A 58 16.63 -3.62 2.53
CA SER A 58 16.04 -4.18 1.32
C SER A 58 14.76 -3.43 0.91
N ARG A 59 14.71 -2.97 -0.35
CA ARG A 59 13.48 -2.42 -0.95
C ARG A 59 12.37 -3.46 -0.99
N ALA A 60 12.72 -4.73 -1.23
CA ALA A 60 11.75 -5.82 -1.27
C ALA A 60 11.09 -6.04 0.10
N ILE A 61 11.84 -5.95 1.20
CA ILE A 61 11.27 -6.03 2.55
C ILE A 61 10.29 -4.87 2.79
N LEU A 62 10.69 -3.64 2.47
CA LEU A 62 9.85 -2.47 2.72
C LEU A 62 8.56 -2.50 1.90
N ILE A 63 8.62 -2.88 0.60
CA ILE A 63 7.43 -2.96 -0.25
C ILE A 63 6.52 -4.13 0.17
N THR A 64 7.05 -5.14 0.84
CA THR A 64 6.26 -6.23 1.43
C THR A 64 5.58 -5.82 2.74
N VAL A 65 6.26 -5.03 3.58
CA VAL A 65 5.75 -4.58 4.88
C VAL A 65 4.65 -3.52 4.73
N TYR A 66 4.77 -2.61 3.74
CA TYR A 66 3.89 -1.46 3.62
C TYR A 66 2.39 -1.82 3.54
N PRO A 67 1.92 -2.82 2.78
CA PRO A 67 0.49 -3.13 2.71
C PRO A 67 -0.06 -3.70 4.02
N PHE A 68 0.76 -4.38 4.83
CA PHE A 68 0.37 -4.80 6.17
C PHE A 68 0.14 -3.59 7.09
N GLY A 69 1.00 -2.58 7.00
CA GLY A 69 0.83 -1.33 7.76
C GLY A 69 -0.40 -0.53 7.30
N LEU A 70 -0.65 -0.43 6.00
CA LEU A 70 -1.89 0.14 5.46
C LEU A 70 -3.13 -0.58 5.99
N GLY A 71 -3.11 -1.92 5.88
CA GLY A 71 -4.20 -2.78 6.37
C GLY A 71 -4.42 -2.62 7.86
N LEU A 72 -3.36 -2.59 8.67
CA LEU A 72 -3.44 -2.39 10.11
C LEU A 72 -4.05 -1.03 10.47
N GLY A 73 -3.54 0.07 9.89
CA GLY A 73 -4.08 1.41 10.14
C GLY A 73 -5.56 1.53 9.78
N SER A 74 -5.94 0.97 8.62
CA SER A 74 -7.33 0.95 8.18
C SER A 74 -8.21 0.04 9.07
N PHE A 75 -7.73 -1.11 9.48
CA PHE A 75 -8.42 -1.99 10.41
C PHE A 75 -8.69 -1.29 11.74
N LEU A 76 -7.68 -0.66 12.33
CA LEU A 76 -7.84 0.11 13.57
C LEU A 76 -8.83 1.27 13.41
N ALA A 77 -8.82 1.96 12.24
CA ALA A 77 -9.79 3.01 11.95
C ALA A 77 -11.22 2.48 11.91
N ALA A 78 -11.46 1.30 11.34
CA ALA A 78 -12.78 0.65 11.31
C ALA A 78 -13.32 0.32 12.73
N PHE A 79 -12.45 0.09 13.70
CA PHE A 79 -12.83 -0.24 15.08
C PHE A 79 -12.65 0.92 16.07
N SER A 80 -12.41 2.14 15.58
CA SER A 80 -12.22 3.30 16.44
C SER A 80 -13.52 3.65 17.20
N GLN A 81 -13.35 3.91 18.50
CA GLN A 81 -14.43 4.28 19.42
C GLN A 81 -14.37 5.76 19.82
N SER A 82 -13.32 6.47 19.41
CA SER A 82 -13.14 7.90 19.62
C SER A 82 -12.43 8.55 18.43
N THR A 83 -12.53 9.85 18.35
CA THR A 83 -11.86 10.67 17.32
C THR A 83 -10.34 10.59 17.40
N GLU A 84 -9.79 10.51 18.64
CA GLU A 84 -8.34 10.35 18.86
C GLU A 84 -7.86 9.00 18.38
N MET A 85 -8.60 7.92 18.65
CA MET A 85 -8.29 6.59 18.14
C MET A 85 -8.36 6.57 16.60
N LEU A 86 -9.37 7.21 16.02
CA LEU A 86 -9.48 7.36 14.57
C LEU A 86 -8.27 8.12 14.00
N GLY A 87 -7.91 9.26 14.58
CA GLY A 87 -6.76 10.07 14.16
C GLY A 87 -5.43 9.32 14.25
N LEU A 88 -5.20 8.58 15.34
CA LEU A 88 -4.00 7.74 15.50
C LEU A 88 -3.96 6.60 14.46
N SER A 89 -5.10 5.97 14.20
CA SER A 89 -5.22 4.91 13.19
C SER A 89 -4.90 5.43 11.79
N LEU A 90 -5.40 6.61 11.44
CA LEU A 90 -5.07 7.31 10.19
C LEU A 90 -3.59 7.71 10.14
N GLY A 91 -3.01 8.07 11.29
CA GLY A 91 -1.57 8.31 11.43
C GLY A 91 -0.73 7.07 11.08
N ILE A 92 -1.09 5.90 11.62
CA ILE A 92 -0.45 4.62 11.30
C ILE A 92 -0.57 4.35 9.79
N LEU A 93 -1.76 4.51 9.23
CA LEU A 93 -2.00 4.33 7.80
C LEU A 93 -1.08 5.23 6.97
N GLY A 94 -1.03 6.53 7.25
CA GLY A 94 -0.18 7.49 6.54
C GLY A 94 1.31 7.21 6.70
N PHE A 95 1.76 6.78 7.88
CA PHE A 95 3.16 6.41 8.11
C PHE A 95 3.61 5.26 7.19
N PHE A 96 2.81 4.22 7.07
CA PHE A 96 3.13 3.09 6.18
C PHE A 96 2.91 3.43 4.71
N ALA A 97 1.92 4.26 4.35
CA ALA A 97 1.73 4.76 3.00
C ALA A 97 2.97 5.50 2.47
N ALA A 98 3.68 6.22 3.32
CA ALA A 98 4.92 6.93 2.98
C ALA A 98 6.00 6.03 2.34
N ILE A 99 5.92 4.71 2.50
CA ILE A 99 6.91 3.76 1.96
C ILE A 99 6.78 3.63 0.45
N TYR A 100 5.56 3.64 -0.10
CA TYR A 100 5.36 3.27 -1.50
C TYR A 100 6.12 4.17 -2.47
N HIS A 101 6.00 5.48 -2.35
CA HIS A 101 6.56 6.41 -3.33
C HIS A 101 8.08 6.34 -3.46
N PRO A 102 8.89 6.45 -2.39
CA PRO A 102 10.33 6.38 -2.52
C PRO A 102 10.82 4.97 -2.89
N VAL A 103 10.16 3.92 -2.39
CA VAL A 103 10.62 2.53 -2.61
C VAL A 103 10.12 1.97 -3.93
N GLY A 104 8.82 2.04 -4.19
CA GLY A 104 8.19 1.47 -5.39
C GLY A 104 8.67 2.17 -6.68
N ILE A 105 8.74 3.51 -6.68
CA ILE A 105 9.26 4.25 -7.84
C ILE A 105 10.73 3.91 -8.08
N ALA A 106 11.57 3.84 -7.05
CA ALA A 106 12.96 3.44 -7.19
C ALA A 106 13.12 2.03 -7.78
N MET A 107 12.25 1.10 -7.41
CA MET A 107 12.24 -0.25 -7.98
C MET A 107 11.85 -0.25 -9.47
N ILE A 108 10.87 0.59 -9.87
CA ILE A 108 10.45 0.74 -11.27
C ILE A 108 11.58 1.32 -12.12
N VAL A 109 12.26 2.38 -11.64
CA VAL A 109 13.32 3.08 -12.37
C VAL A 109 14.55 2.20 -12.56
N LYS A 110 14.89 1.36 -11.58
CA LYS A 110 16.06 0.47 -11.66
C LYS A 110 15.94 -0.66 -12.68
N ARG A 111 14.74 -0.97 -13.16
CA ARG A 111 14.54 -2.05 -14.15
C ARG A 111 14.98 -1.59 -15.56
N PRO A 112 15.64 -2.46 -16.35
CA PRO A 112 16.06 -2.13 -17.72
C PRO A 112 14.85 -1.93 -18.64
N GLY A 113 14.96 -1.09 -19.67
CA GLY A 113 13.95 -0.86 -20.70
C GLY A 113 13.25 0.50 -20.60
N LYS A 114 12.00 0.61 -21.10
CA LYS A 114 11.28 1.89 -21.26
C LYS A 114 10.76 2.44 -19.91
N VAL A 115 11.62 3.10 -19.15
CA VAL A 115 11.29 3.65 -17.81
C VAL A 115 10.07 4.58 -17.85
N GLY A 116 9.99 5.49 -18.84
CA GLY A 116 8.87 6.43 -18.96
C GLY A 116 7.51 5.73 -19.13
N LEU A 117 7.46 4.64 -19.94
CA LEU A 117 6.22 3.87 -20.10
C LEU A 117 5.78 3.22 -18.77
N ARG A 118 6.72 2.62 -18.05
CA ARG A 118 6.42 1.99 -16.75
C ARG A 118 5.97 2.98 -15.69
N LEU A 119 6.61 4.14 -15.63
CA LEU A 119 6.17 5.22 -14.74
C LEU A 119 4.79 5.74 -15.14
N GLY A 120 4.51 5.86 -16.45
CA GLY A 120 3.20 6.24 -16.94
C GLY A 120 2.11 5.24 -16.55
N ILE A 121 2.34 3.94 -16.76
CA ILE A 121 1.42 2.87 -16.35
C ILE A 121 1.21 2.92 -14.82
N ASN A 122 2.29 3.00 -14.05
CA ASN A 122 2.20 3.12 -12.60
C ASN A 122 1.39 4.35 -12.16
N GLY A 123 1.56 5.49 -12.82
CA GLY A 123 0.78 6.70 -12.59
C GLY A 123 -0.72 6.52 -12.86
N VAL A 124 -1.08 5.78 -13.91
CA VAL A 124 -2.49 5.44 -14.20
C VAL A 124 -3.10 4.65 -13.05
N TRP A 125 -2.40 3.66 -12.50
CA TRP A 125 -2.88 2.88 -11.36
C TRP A 125 -3.06 3.73 -10.10
N GLY A 126 -2.14 4.65 -9.82
CA GLY A 126 -2.29 5.61 -8.71
C GLY A 126 -3.53 6.49 -8.89
N ASN A 127 -3.73 7.06 -10.08
CA ASN A 127 -4.92 7.85 -10.38
C ASN A 127 -6.22 7.03 -10.32
N MET A 128 -6.20 5.75 -10.68
CA MET A 128 -7.34 4.85 -10.46
C MET A 128 -7.65 4.71 -8.97
N GLY A 129 -6.64 4.62 -8.10
CA GLY A 129 -6.82 4.62 -6.66
C GLY A 129 -7.52 5.87 -6.16
N VAL A 130 -7.07 7.05 -6.64
CA VAL A 130 -7.72 8.34 -6.34
C VAL A 130 -9.20 8.35 -6.77
N ALA A 131 -9.50 7.91 -7.99
CA ALA A 131 -10.87 7.93 -8.52
C ALA A 131 -11.78 6.90 -7.84
N LEU A 132 -11.27 5.71 -7.54
CA LEU A 132 -12.04 4.62 -6.94
C LEU A 132 -12.33 4.86 -5.44
N ALA A 133 -11.47 5.60 -4.73
CA ALA A 133 -11.63 5.82 -3.30
C ALA A 133 -13.01 6.39 -2.93
N PRO A 134 -13.46 7.53 -3.44
CA PRO A 134 -14.78 8.06 -3.08
C PRO A 134 -15.93 7.18 -3.61
N ILE A 135 -15.77 6.52 -4.75
CA ILE A 135 -16.82 5.68 -5.37
C ILE A 135 -17.06 4.43 -4.52
N LEU A 136 -16.01 3.63 -4.29
CA LEU A 136 -16.14 2.37 -3.55
C LEU A 136 -16.45 2.61 -2.07
N THR A 137 -15.80 3.59 -1.44
CA THR A 137 -16.08 3.96 -0.05
C THR A 137 -17.53 4.44 0.08
N GLY A 138 -18.01 5.30 -0.83
CA GLY A 138 -19.39 5.76 -0.83
C GLY A 138 -20.41 4.63 -1.01
N PHE A 139 -20.09 3.66 -1.88
CA PHE A 139 -20.92 2.47 -2.07
C PHE A 139 -20.98 1.63 -0.79
N LEU A 140 -19.85 1.33 -0.15
CA LEU A 140 -19.79 0.55 1.08
C LEU A 140 -20.55 1.23 2.23
N ILE A 141 -20.42 2.55 2.38
CA ILE A 141 -21.13 3.35 3.38
C ILE A 141 -22.65 3.29 3.14
N ALA A 142 -23.09 3.38 1.89
CA ALA A 142 -24.51 3.35 1.56
C ALA A 142 -25.21 2.03 1.94
N TYR A 143 -24.48 0.92 2.02
CA TYR A 143 -25.03 -0.40 2.36
C TYR A 143 -24.99 -0.71 3.86
N ALA A 144 -24.14 -0.06 4.64
CA ALA A 144 -24.04 -0.32 6.08
C ALA A 144 -23.62 0.92 6.86
N ASP A 145 -22.31 1.09 7.10
CA ASP A 145 -21.76 2.25 7.80
C ASP A 145 -20.34 2.60 7.27
N TRP A 146 -19.80 3.70 7.76
CA TRP A 146 -18.50 4.21 7.37
C TRP A 146 -17.33 3.27 7.72
N ARG A 147 -17.49 2.39 8.71
CA ARG A 147 -16.49 1.41 9.13
C ARG A 147 -16.19 0.37 8.06
N LEU A 148 -17.21 -0.03 7.27
CA LEU A 148 -17.00 -0.92 6.14
C LEU A 148 -16.11 -0.29 5.06
N GLY A 149 -16.14 1.03 4.92
CA GLY A 149 -15.25 1.77 4.04
C GLY A 149 -13.77 1.60 4.39
N PHE A 150 -13.45 1.28 5.66
CA PHE A 150 -12.10 0.95 6.13
C PHE A 150 -11.85 -0.55 6.22
N LEU A 151 -12.82 -1.31 6.72
CA LEU A 151 -12.66 -2.75 6.99
C LEU A 151 -12.40 -3.56 5.73
N ILE A 152 -13.20 -3.36 4.67
CA ILE A 152 -13.05 -4.12 3.43
C ILE A 152 -11.70 -3.81 2.74
N PRO A 153 -11.29 -2.54 2.55
CA PRO A 153 -9.97 -2.24 2.03
C PRO A 153 -8.82 -2.73 2.91
N SER A 154 -9.00 -2.79 4.24
CA SER A 154 -7.97 -3.35 5.12
C SER A 154 -7.71 -4.82 4.80
N ILE A 155 -8.76 -5.61 4.59
CA ILE A 155 -8.65 -7.02 4.18
C ILE A 155 -7.95 -7.13 2.82
N MET A 156 -8.30 -6.27 1.85
CA MET A 156 -7.64 -6.25 0.54
C MET A 156 -6.14 -5.96 0.67
N CYS A 157 -5.74 -5.00 1.51
CA CYS A 157 -4.33 -4.71 1.77
C CYS A 157 -3.61 -5.87 2.44
N LEU A 158 -4.24 -6.54 3.40
CA LEU A 158 -3.66 -7.72 4.06
C LEU A 158 -3.47 -8.88 3.08
N LEU A 159 -4.47 -9.17 2.24
CA LEU A 159 -4.36 -10.19 1.20
C LEU A 159 -3.27 -9.86 0.19
N PHE A 160 -3.16 -8.60 -0.23
CA PHE A 160 -2.08 -8.13 -1.08
C PHE A 160 -0.72 -8.26 -0.38
N GLY A 161 -0.60 -7.90 0.90
CA GLY A 161 0.61 -8.08 1.70
C GLY A 161 1.04 -9.55 1.80
N ILE A 162 0.09 -10.45 2.02
CA ILE A 162 0.32 -11.90 2.04
C ILE A 162 0.86 -12.37 0.67
N SER A 163 0.26 -11.93 -0.44
CA SER A 163 0.75 -12.29 -1.78
C SER A 163 2.18 -11.80 -2.03
N GLN A 164 2.53 -10.58 -1.55
CA GLN A 164 3.89 -10.05 -1.62
C GLN A 164 4.88 -10.85 -0.77
N LEU A 165 4.46 -11.29 0.42
CA LEU A 165 5.29 -12.10 1.31
C LEU A 165 5.63 -13.45 0.66
N PHE A 166 4.66 -14.12 0.04
CA PHE A 166 4.93 -15.37 -0.70
C PHE A 166 5.89 -15.16 -1.88
N ALA A 167 5.70 -14.08 -2.65
CA ALA A 167 6.61 -13.75 -3.74
C ALA A 167 8.03 -13.44 -3.25
N PHE A 168 8.17 -12.80 -2.09
CA PHE A 168 9.45 -12.51 -1.47
C PHE A 168 10.17 -13.78 -1.01
N ILE A 169 9.46 -14.70 -0.33
CA ILE A 169 10.00 -15.97 0.15
C ILE A 169 10.48 -16.84 -1.02
N GLU A 170 9.69 -16.92 -2.10
CA GLU A 170 10.03 -17.70 -3.29
C GLU A 170 11.31 -17.18 -3.98
N GLN A 171 11.53 -15.86 -3.99
CA GLN A 171 12.76 -15.26 -4.52
C GLN A 171 13.98 -15.60 -3.69
N ASP A 172 13.88 -15.51 -2.36
CA ASP A 172 14.99 -15.80 -1.45
C ASP A 172 15.43 -17.28 -1.59
N GLU A 173 14.48 -18.21 -1.62
CA GLU A 173 14.75 -19.63 -1.85
C GLU A 173 15.43 -19.89 -3.23
N THR A 174 15.07 -19.12 -4.25
CA THR A 174 15.63 -19.28 -5.58
C THR A 174 17.06 -18.74 -5.65
N GLU A 175 17.34 -17.60 -5.03
CA GLU A 175 18.70 -17.06 -4.93
C GLU A 175 19.63 -18.02 -4.19
N VAL A 176 19.19 -18.60 -3.08
CA VAL A 176 19.94 -19.61 -2.31
C VAL A 176 20.20 -20.88 -3.17
N LYS A 177 19.22 -21.33 -3.95
CA LYS A 177 19.40 -22.49 -4.85
C LYS A 177 20.37 -22.18 -5.99
N VAL A 178 20.32 -20.99 -6.59
CA VAL A 178 21.23 -20.56 -7.67
C VAL A 178 22.67 -20.43 -7.17
N ASP A 179 22.88 -19.93 -5.96
CA ASP A 179 24.23 -19.82 -5.37
C ASP A 179 24.83 -21.19 -5.08
N ASN A 180 24.02 -22.13 -4.59
CA ASN A 180 24.40 -23.52 -4.39
C ASN A 180 24.62 -24.29 -5.73
N THR A 181 23.97 -23.88 -6.84
CA THR A 181 24.09 -24.53 -8.16
C THR A 181 25.13 -23.87 -9.06
N LYS A 182 25.62 -22.67 -8.76
CA LYS A 182 26.82 -22.11 -9.43
C LYS A 182 28.07 -22.99 -9.24
N ASN A 183 28.04 -23.89 -8.25
CA ASN A 183 28.99 -25.00 -8.11
C ASN A 183 28.64 -26.26 -8.95
N SER A 184 27.47 -26.29 -9.63
CA SER A 184 27.03 -27.36 -10.53
C SER A 184 26.27 -26.77 -11.70
N LYS A 185 26.84 -26.89 -12.91
CA LYS A 185 26.34 -26.33 -14.16
C LYS A 185 24.87 -26.62 -14.47
N SER A 186 24.20 -25.58 -14.96
CA SER A 186 23.11 -25.60 -15.97
C SER A 186 21.73 -26.06 -15.55
N SER A 187 20.82 -25.17 -15.72
CA SER A 187 19.41 -25.22 -16.15
C SER A 187 18.42 -24.59 -15.14
N SER A 188 17.75 -23.54 -15.53
CA SER A 188 16.32 -23.52 -15.80
C SER A 188 15.79 -22.11 -16.11
N VAL A 189 15.55 -21.84 -17.37
CA VAL A 189 14.91 -20.61 -17.92
C VAL A 189 13.41 -20.52 -17.57
N LEU A 190 12.80 -21.58 -17.03
CA LEU A 190 11.33 -21.66 -16.81
C LEU A 190 10.87 -21.07 -15.48
N THR A 191 11.72 -21.02 -14.47
CA THR A 191 11.35 -20.50 -13.13
C THR A 191 11.35 -18.96 -13.09
N GLU A 192 12.16 -18.30 -13.92
CA GLU A 192 12.19 -16.82 -14.00
C GLU A 192 10.88 -16.22 -14.53
N GLY A 193 10.14 -16.96 -15.35
CA GLY A 193 8.89 -16.47 -15.96
C GLY A 193 7.79 -16.15 -14.95
N TRP A 194 7.52 -17.02 -13.99
CA TRP A 194 6.47 -16.82 -13.00
C TRP A 194 6.83 -15.81 -11.91
N GLN A 195 8.09 -15.75 -11.51
CA GLN A 195 8.61 -14.76 -10.58
C GLN A 195 8.52 -13.35 -11.17
N THR A 196 8.84 -13.22 -12.46
CA THR A 196 8.64 -11.96 -13.19
C THR A 196 7.16 -11.60 -13.28
N VAL A 197 6.24 -12.56 -13.44
CA VAL A 197 4.80 -12.32 -13.48
C VAL A 197 4.27 -11.86 -12.11
N LEU A 198 4.65 -12.51 -11.01
CA LEU A 198 4.19 -12.11 -9.66
C LEU A 198 4.76 -10.75 -9.24
N LEU A 199 6.03 -10.46 -9.54
CA LEU A 199 6.61 -9.14 -9.36
C LEU A 199 6.01 -8.11 -10.33
N CYS A 200 5.68 -8.53 -11.56
CA CYS A 200 4.97 -7.69 -12.51
C CYS A 200 3.53 -7.39 -12.04
N LEU A 201 2.81 -8.35 -11.47
CA LEU A 201 1.51 -8.09 -10.86
C LEU A 201 1.60 -7.13 -9.68
N SER A 202 2.67 -7.16 -8.90
CA SER A 202 2.85 -6.27 -7.75
C SER A 202 3.41 -4.88 -8.11
N ILE A 203 4.23 -4.77 -9.17
CA ILE A 203 4.97 -3.54 -9.49
C ILE A 203 4.72 -3.05 -10.93
N VAL A 204 4.36 -3.91 -11.87
CA VAL A 204 4.34 -3.62 -13.32
C VAL A 204 2.99 -3.86 -14.01
N THR A 205 2.04 -4.58 -13.42
CA THR A 205 0.66 -4.59 -13.94
C THR A 205 -0.16 -3.41 -13.49
#